data_ef2f7eafd1374a929b267a049e2dcabb
#
_entry.id   ef2f7eafd1374a929b267a049e2dcabb
#
_cell.length_a   1.000
_cell.length_b   1.000
_cell.length_c   1.000
_cell.angle_alpha   90.00
_cell.angle_beta   90.00
_cell.angle_gamma   90.00
#
_symmetry.space_group_name_H-M   'P 1'
#
loop_
_entity.id
_entity.type
_entity.pdbx_description
1 polymer ?
#
loop_
_entity_poly.entity_id
_entity_poly.type
_entity_poly.pdbx_seq_one_letter_code
_entity_poly.pdbx_strand_id
1 'polypeptide(L)'
;MATQIHGMPSVFVLEHDIPEEMVTDLNTYLDAYLKEKDRKSLASTLVGQIQHGQQLLMDHDDEKVKEYSDMLCGLGAEYINRFSQAVGATYKTNKQVQMDELWSVHSYERDYNPIHSHGTKTLMGISCTTWTKVPQQILDQPTAGTSEYNLYNASGDCDGYLAFSYGQQHVTDVEILKPPQSFVIQPQVGKLYMFPSWLQHMVYPFQGKGERRTVAANLNCWDMQVA
;
A
#
# COMPACT_ATOMS: atom_id res chain seq x y z
N MET A 1 -26.57 5.37 36.85
CA MET A 1 -25.36 5.92 36.19
C MET A 1 -25.15 5.15 34.87
N ALA A 2 -24.94 5.85 33.76
CA ALA A 2 -24.67 5.20 32.48
C ALA A 2 -23.17 4.84 32.38
N THR A 3 -22.84 3.62 32.04
CA THR A 3 -21.47 3.19 31.81
C THR A 3 -21.13 3.49 30.32
N GLN A 4 -19.96 4.09 30.08
CA GLN A 4 -19.46 4.39 28.73
C GLN A 4 -18.11 3.75 28.52
N ILE A 5 -17.85 3.28 27.29
CA ILE A 5 -16.55 2.79 26.84
C ILE A 5 -15.98 3.80 25.84
N HIS A 6 -14.75 4.23 26.09
CA HIS A 6 -14.00 5.11 25.20
C HIS A 6 -12.90 4.33 24.51
N GLY A 7 -12.89 4.33 23.16
CA GLY A 7 -11.79 3.81 22.35
C GLY A 7 -10.70 4.87 22.14
N MET A 8 -9.45 4.44 22.10
CA MET A 8 -8.32 5.29 21.72
C MET A 8 -7.81 4.83 20.35
N PRO A 9 -8.15 5.54 19.28
CA PRO A 9 -7.65 5.19 17.94
C PRO A 9 -6.13 5.44 17.86
N SER A 10 -5.40 4.49 17.26
CA SER A 10 -3.93 4.55 17.18
C SER A 10 -3.40 4.62 15.75
N VAL A 11 -4.07 3.98 14.79
CA VAL A 11 -3.64 3.92 13.39
C VAL A 11 -4.87 4.06 12.49
N PHE A 12 -4.70 4.82 11.42
CA PHE A 12 -5.72 4.99 10.40
C PHE A 12 -5.14 4.60 9.04
N VAL A 13 -5.92 3.87 8.27
CA VAL A 13 -5.63 3.53 6.89
C VAL A 13 -6.83 3.99 6.06
N LEU A 14 -6.58 4.78 5.03
CA LEU A 14 -7.61 5.19 4.07
C LEU A 14 -7.68 4.14 2.96
N GLU A 15 -8.88 3.72 2.61
CA GLU A 15 -9.19 2.91 1.44
C GLU A 15 -9.94 3.76 0.42
N HIS A 16 -9.57 3.63 -0.86
CA HIS A 16 -10.20 4.33 -1.96
C HIS A 16 -10.25 3.44 -3.22
N ASP A 17 -11.28 3.61 -4.03
CA ASP A 17 -11.41 2.95 -5.33
C ASP A 17 -11.01 3.93 -6.43
N ILE A 18 -9.97 3.59 -7.21
CA ILE A 18 -9.59 4.40 -8.36
C ILE A 18 -10.39 4.03 -9.61
N PRO A 19 -10.67 4.97 -10.52
CA PRO A 19 -11.37 4.69 -11.76
C PRO A 19 -10.68 3.63 -12.64
N GLU A 20 -11.46 2.79 -13.31
CA GLU A 20 -10.94 1.74 -14.20
C GLU A 20 -10.10 2.32 -15.35
N GLU A 21 -10.46 3.50 -15.84
CA GLU A 21 -9.72 4.22 -16.87
C GLU A 21 -8.30 4.55 -16.37
N MET A 22 -8.17 5.03 -15.15
CA MET A 22 -6.88 5.33 -14.52
C MET A 22 -6.02 4.06 -14.34
N VAL A 23 -6.62 2.93 -13.98
CA VAL A 23 -5.91 1.63 -13.95
C VAL A 23 -5.39 1.26 -15.33
N THR A 24 -6.19 1.50 -16.37
CA THR A 24 -5.84 1.23 -17.77
C THR A 24 -4.69 2.10 -18.24
N ASP A 25 -4.70 3.39 -17.92
CA ASP A 25 -3.63 4.32 -18.28
C ASP A 25 -2.32 3.99 -17.58
N LEU A 26 -2.36 3.69 -16.27
CA LEU A 26 -1.19 3.23 -15.52
C LEU A 26 -0.60 1.94 -16.12
N ASN A 27 -1.43 0.98 -16.49
CA ASN A 27 -0.96 -0.26 -17.10
C ASN A 27 -0.39 -0.01 -18.51
N THR A 28 -1.00 0.89 -19.28
CA THR A 28 -0.49 1.25 -20.62
C THR A 28 0.88 1.91 -20.54
N TYR A 29 1.04 2.85 -19.61
CA TYR A 29 2.33 3.47 -19.31
C TYR A 29 3.37 2.42 -18.90
N LEU A 30 3.06 1.58 -17.92
CA LEU A 30 4.00 0.60 -17.39
C LEU A 30 4.36 -0.50 -18.40
N ASP A 31 3.41 -0.94 -19.23
CA ASP A 31 3.68 -1.95 -20.28
C ASP A 31 4.58 -1.38 -21.40
N ALA A 32 4.56 -0.06 -21.64
CA ALA A 32 5.51 0.63 -22.51
C ALA A 32 6.88 0.80 -21.82
N TYR A 33 6.86 1.30 -20.58
CA TYR A 33 8.06 1.57 -19.80
C TYR A 33 8.93 0.33 -19.55
N LEU A 34 8.31 -0.83 -19.34
CA LEU A 34 9.01 -2.12 -19.22
C LEU A 34 9.84 -2.51 -20.45
N LYS A 35 9.55 -1.95 -21.63
CA LYS A 35 10.27 -2.20 -22.88
C LYS A 35 11.45 -1.25 -23.09
N GLU A 36 11.51 -0.17 -22.36
CA GLU A 36 12.58 0.82 -22.44
C GLU A 36 13.88 0.25 -21.87
N LYS A 37 15.02 0.60 -22.51
CA LYS A 37 16.34 0.11 -22.09
C LYS A 37 16.91 0.87 -20.89
N ASP A 38 16.54 2.13 -20.76
CA ASP A 38 17.06 3.12 -19.79
C ASP A 38 16.08 3.40 -18.64
N ARG A 39 15.10 2.49 -18.43
CA ARG A 39 14.19 2.57 -17.29
C ARG A 39 14.93 2.59 -15.96
N LYS A 40 14.50 3.47 -15.07
CA LYS A 40 15.15 3.72 -13.78
C LYS A 40 14.75 2.65 -12.76
N SER A 41 15.69 1.78 -12.42
CA SER A 41 15.48 0.76 -11.39
C SER A 41 15.64 1.34 -9.99
N LEU A 42 14.73 0.99 -9.09
CA LEU A 42 14.81 1.24 -7.64
C LEU A 42 15.16 -0.05 -6.86
N ALA A 43 15.72 -1.05 -7.51
CA ALA A 43 16.06 -2.31 -6.86
C ALA A 43 17.02 -2.15 -5.67
N SER A 44 17.88 -1.12 -5.68
CA SER A 44 18.83 -0.83 -4.59
C SER A 44 18.14 -0.35 -3.29
N THR A 45 16.90 0.11 -3.36
CA THR A 45 16.12 0.57 -2.21
C THR A 45 15.14 -0.49 -1.70
N LEU A 46 14.99 -1.59 -2.45
CA LEU A 46 14.10 -2.67 -2.08
C LEU A 46 14.68 -3.47 -0.90
N VAL A 47 13.92 -3.62 0.16
CA VAL A 47 14.31 -4.43 1.32
C VAL A 47 14.16 -5.93 1.03
N GLY A 48 13.20 -6.31 0.18
CA GLY A 48 12.88 -7.67 -0.17
C GLY A 48 13.70 -8.24 -1.33
N GLN A 49 13.33 -9.45 -1.71
CA GLN A 49 13.88 -10.11 -2.88
C GLN A 49 12.82 -10.16 -3.98
N ILE A 50 13.15 -9.56 -5.10
CA ILE A 50 12.43 -9.69 -6.36
C ILE A 50 13.37 -10.42 -7.32
N GLN A 51 13.15 -11.72 -7.52
CA GLN A 51 14.03 -12.55 -8.36
C GLN A 51 13.70 -12.41 -9.84
N HIS A 52 12.43 -12.26 -10.16
CA HIS A 52 11.91 -12.23 -11.52
C HIS A 52 11.21 -10.92 -11.86
N GLY A 53 10.92 -10.13 -10.87
CA GLY A 53 10.23 -8.85 -10.98
C GLY A 53 11.16 -7.65 -11.09
N GLN A 54 10.58 -6.49 -10.99
CA GLN A 54 11.29 -5.20 -11.02
C GLN A 54 10.59 -4.18 -10.13
N GLN A 55 11.38 -3.26 -9.58
CA GLN A 55 10.88 -2.02 -8.98
C GLN A 55 11.42 -0.85 -9.79
N LEU A 56 10.53 -0.03 -10.33
CA LEU A 56 10.87 1.01 -11.29
C LEU A 56 10.35 2.37 -10.82
N LEU A 57 11.23 3.38 -10.83
CA LEU A 57 10.84 4.77 -10.63
C LEU A 57 9.97 5.21 -11.80
N MET A 58 8.83 5.82 -11.50
CA MET A 58 7.90 6.36 -12.50
C MET A 58 8.06 7.87 -12.60
N ASP A 59 7.82 8.41 -13.79
CA ASP A 59 7.68 9.84 -14.00
C ASP A 59 6.25 10.26 -13.62
N HIS A 60 6.11 11.00 -12.54
CA HIS A 60 4.81 11.44 -12.04
C HIS A 60 4.22 12.63 -12.85
N ASP A 61 5.01 13.24 -13.75
CA ASP A 61 4.58 14.30 -14.65
C ASP A 61 4.21 13.79 -16.06
N ASP A 62 4.41 12.48 -16.35
CA ASP A 62 3.96 11.88 -17.59
C ASP A 62 2.43 12.03 -17.74
N GLU A 63 1.97 12.33 -18.96
CA GLU A 63 0.55 12.62 -19.25
C GLU A 63 -0.44 11.51 -18.80
N LYS A 64 0.01 10.24 -18.81
CA LYS A 64 -0.78 9.07 -18.38
C LYS A 64 -0.74 8.81 -16.89
N VAL A 65 0.18 9.45 -16.18
CA VAL A 65 0.46 9.23 -14.75
C VAL A 65 0.04 10.43 -13.92
N LYS A 66 0.08 11.63 -14.52
CA LYS A 66 -0.14 12.89 -13.81
C LYS A 66 -1.50 12.97 -13.11
N GLU A 67 -2.57 12.55 -13.74
CA GLU A 67 -3.90 12.57 -13.13
C GLU A 67 -3.94 11.69 -11.87
N TYR A 68 -3.33 10.50 -11.92
CA TYR A 68 -3.19 9.63 -10.76
C TYR A 68 -2.32 10.28 -9.66
N SER A 69 -1.22 10.89 -10.03
CA SER A 69 -0.34 11.62 -9.10
C SER A 69 -1.06 12.79 -8.40
N ASP A 70 -1.80 13.58 -9.15
CA ASP A 70 -2.58 14.71 -8.64
C ASP A 70 -3.70 14.21 -7.69
N MET A 71 -4.39 13.12 -8.06
CA MET A 71 -5.39 12.46 -7.19
C MET A 71 -4.75 12.00 -5.88
N LEU A 72 -3.57 11.37 -5.89
CA LEU A 72 -2.88 10.95 -4.68
C LEU A 72 -2.59 12.13 -3.74
N CYS A 73 -2.15 13.26 -4.28
CA CYS A 73 -1.91 14.46 -3.49
C CYS A 73 -3.22 14.99 -2.87
N GLY A 74 -4.32 14.98 -3.61
CA GLY A 74 -5.65 15.35 -3.11
C GLY A 74 -6.14 14.43 -1.99
N LEU A 75 -6.02 13.11 -2.18
CA LEU A 75 -6.36 12.11 -1.16
C LEU A 75 -5.46 12.22 0.08
N GLY A 76 -4.19 12.56 -0.09
CA GLY A 76 -3.28 12.82 1.02
C GLY A 76 -3.74 13.99 1.89
N ALA A 77 -4.21 15.07 1.29
CA ALA A 77 -4.79 16.20 2.01
C ALA A 77 -6.09 15.80 2.75
N GLU A 78 -6.95 15.02 2.10
CA GLU A 78 -8.16 14.47 2.71
C GLU A 78 -7.83 13.54 3.89
N TYR A 79 -6.83 12.65 3.73
CA TYR A 79 -6.36 11.76 4.78
C TYR A 79 -5.95 12.53 6.04
N ILE A 80 -5.16 13.60 5.90
CA ILE A 80 -4.73 14.44 7.03
C ILE A 80 -5.92 15.09 7.71
N ASN A 81 -6.88 15.59 6.93
CA ASN A 81 -8.09 16.22 7.47
C ASN A 81 -8.94 15.22 8.27
N ARG A 82 -9.19 14.03 7.72
CA ARG A 82 -9.94 12.96 8.40
C ARG A 82 -9.23 12.48 9.66
N PHE A 83 -7.91 12.30 9.58
CA PHE A 83 -7.10 11.96 10.76
C PHE A 83 -7.25 13.00 11.86
N SER A 84 -7.10 14.28 11.51
CA SER A 84 -7.23 15.40 12.46
C SER A 84 -8.59 15.41 13.16
N GLN A 85 -9.66 15.19 12.40
CA GLN A 85 -11.02 15.10 12.94
C GLN A 85 -11.18 13.91 13.89
N ALA A 86 -10.66 12.74 13.50
CA ALA A 86 -10.80 11.51 14.27
C ALA A 86 -10.06 11.55 15.61
N VAL A 87 -8.93 12.26 15.69
CA VAL A 87 -8.16 12.41 16.93
C VAL A 87 -8.53 13.68 17.72
N GLY A 88 -9.47 14.49 17.23
CA GLY A 88 -9.87 15.74 17.86
C GLY A 88 -8.77 16.81 17.83
N ALA A 89 -7.80 16.70 16.94
CA ALA A 89 -6.73 17.67 16.78
C ALA A 89 -7.15 18.76 15.78
N THR A 90 -6.97 20.01 16.15
CA THR A 90 -7.10 21.15 15.23
C THR A 90 -5.74 21.41 14.58
N TYR A 91 -5.41 20.66 13.52
CA TYR A 91 -4.32 21.10 12.66
C TYR A 91 -4.82 22.30 11.85
N LYS A 92 -4.14 23.43 11.96
CA LYS A 92 -4.37 24.54 11.03
C LYS A 92 -4.01 24.05 9.62
N THR A 93 -5.01 23.93 8.78
CA THR A 93 -4.99 23.18 7.52
C THR A 93 -4.43 23.97 6.34
N ASN A 94 -3.29 24.63 6.50
CA ASN A 94 -2.53 25.14 5.35
C ASN A 94 -1.41 24.17 4.98
N LYS A 95 -1.76 22.87 4.84
CA LYS A 95 -0.79 21.87 4.49
C LYS A 95 -0.89 21.56 3.01
N GLN A 96 0.24 21.65 2.34
CA GLN A 96 0.37 21.20 0.95
C GLN A 96 0.94 19.79 0.94
N VAL A 97 0.23 18.88 0.29
CA VAL A 97 0.71 17.53 0.03
C VAL A 97 1.32 17.51 -1.37
N GLN A 98 2.53 16.97 -1.46
CA GLN A 98 3.29 16.88 -2.71
C GLN A 98 3.82 15.46 -2.89
N MET A 99 3.90 15.03 -4.14
CA MET A 99 4.59 13.80 -4.51
C MET A 99 6.07 13.89 -4.13
N ASP A 100 6.56 12.89 -3.41
CA ASP A 100 8.00 12.71 -3.16
C ASP A 100 8.60 11.74 -4.16
N GLU A 101 8.01 10.55 -4.22
CA GLU A 101 8.46 9.47 -5.10
C GLU A 101 7.28 8.60 -5.51
N LEU A 102 7.24 8.23 -6.77
CA LEU A 102 6.25 7.31 -7.35
C LEU A 102 6.98 6.16 -8.03
N TRP A 103 6.58 4.91 -7.74
CA TRP A 103 7.21 3.73 -8.34
C TRP A 103 6.23 2.60 -8.56
N SER A 104 6.58 1.70 -9.47
CA SER A 104 5.87 0.44 -9.70
C SER A 104 6.66 -0.73 -9.13
N VAL A 105 5.93 -1.76 -8.67
CA VAL A 105 6.50 -3.04 -8.27
C VAL A 105 5.84 -4.13 -9.09
N HIS A 106 6.65 -4.85 -9.85
CA HIS A 106 6.27 -5.98 -10.69
C HIS A 106 6.74 -7.25 -9.99
N SER A 107 5.83 -7.95 -9.33
CA SER A 107 6.14 -9.16 -8.55
C SER A 107 5.59 -10.40 -9.23
N TYR A 108 6.36 -11.46 -9.18
CA TYR A 108 6.01 -12.79 -9.69
C TYR A 108 6.08 -13.83 -8.56
N GLU A 109 5.90 -15.08 -8.91
CA GLU A 109 5.94 -16.19 -7.95
C GLU A 109 7.14 -16.10 -7.01
N ARG A 110 6.89 -16.17 -5.69
CA ARG A 110 7.86 -16.10 -4.58
C ARG A 110 8.53 -14.75 -4.35
N ASP A 111 8.27 -13.74 -5.18
CA ASP A 111 8.71 -12.39 -4.88
C ASP A 111 7.96 -11.86 -3.64
N TYR A 112 8.69 -11.25 -2.72
CA TYR A 112 8.14 -10.72 -1.48
C TYR A 112 8.85 -9.44 -1.04
N ASN A 113 8.18 -8.65 -0.23
CA ASN A 113 8.81 -7.53 0.46
C ASN A 113 8.62 -7.73 1.97
N PRO A 114 9.72 -7.92 2.75
CA PRO A 114 9.63 -8.16 4.19
C PRO A 114 9.09 -6.93 4.91
N ILE A 115 8.92 -7.05 6.22
CA ILE A 115 8.45 -5.95 7.06
C ILE A 115 9.39 -4.76 6.95
N HIS A 116 8.83 -3.61 6.60
CA HIS A 116 9.56 -2.34 6.42
C HIS A 116 8.62 -1.16 6.64
N SER A 117 9.19 0.04 6.64
CA SER A 117 8.49 1.32 6.62
C SER A 117 9.20 2.26 5.66
N HIS A 118 8.60 3.40 5.36
CA HIS A 118 9.19 4.36 4.44
C HIS A 118 9.67 5.61 5.17
N GLY A 119 10.76 6.18 4.70
CA GLY A 119 11.19 7.53 5.04
C GLY A 119 10.57 8.54 4.09
N THR A 120 10.26 9.71 4.60
CA THR A 120 9.82 10.87 3.81
C THR A 120 10.61 12.11 4.23
N LYS A 121 10.62 13.15 3.39
CA LYS A 121 11.35 14.39 3.68
C LYS A 121 10.68 15.24 4.75
N THR A 122 9.42 14.95 5.08
CA THR A 122 8.65 15.64 6.10
C THR A 122 8.23 14.69 7.23
N LEU A 123 8.01 15.24 8.44
CA LEU A 123 7.53 14.46 9.58
C LEU A 123 6.13 13.87 9.36
N MET A 124 5.31 14.52 8.54
CA MET A 124 3.98 14.04 8.16
C MET A 124 4.05 13.33 6.81
N GLY A 125 4.86 12.29 6.72
CA GLY A 125 4.96 11.47 5.54
C GLY A 125 3.78 10.51 5.39
N ILE A 126 3.31 10.35 4.16
CA ILE A 126 2.23 9.44 3.80
C ILE A 126 2.76 8.49 2.72
N SER A 127 2.43 7.22 2.85
CA SER A 127 2.68 6.22 1.80
C SER A 127 1.36 5.67 1.29
N CYS A 128 1.35 5.22 0.04
CA CYS A 128 0.20 4.55 -0.53
C CYS A 128 0.60 3.44 -1.50
N THR A 129 -0.34 2.55 -1.75
CA THR A 129 -0.19 1.46 -2.72
C THR A 129 -1.52 1.19 -3.42
N THR A 130 -1.45 0.92 -4.72
CA THR A 130 -2.59 0.56 -5.57
C THR A 130 -2.24 -0.65 -6.39
N TRP A 131 -3.15 -1.62 -6.49
CA TRP A 131 -2.96 -2.76 -7.39
C TRP A 131 -3.55 -2.47 -8.77
N THR A 132 -2.73 -2.63 -9.81
CA THR A 132 -3.15 -2.49 -11.22
C THR A 132 -3.25 -3.83 -11.94
N LYS A 133 -2.59 -4.88 -11.44
CA LYS A 133 -2.76 -6.28 -11.87
C LYS A 133 -2.69 -7.21 -10.66
N VAL A 134 -3.59 -8.18 -10.60
CA VAL A 134 -3.62 -9.21 -9.55
C VAL A 134 -3.85 -10.57 -10.21
N PRO A 135 -2.96 -11.56 -10.01
CA PRO A 135 -3.17 -12.91 -10.49
C PRO A 135 -4.41 -13.55 -9.87
N GLN A 136 -5.18 -14.31 -10.69
CA GLN A 136 -6.44 -14.88 -10.26
C GLN A 136 -6.31 -15.81 -9.05
N GLN A 137 -5.23 -16.56 -8.94
CA GLN A 137 -4.98 -17.45 -7.79
C GLN A 137 -4.81 -16.73 -6.46
N ILE A 138 -4.52 -15.43 -6.44
CA ILE A 138 -4.52 -14.61 -5.22
C ILE A 138 -5.95 -14.27 -4.80
N LEU A 139 -6.84 -14.11 -5.78
CA LEU A 139 -8.26 -13.83 -5.56
C LEU A 139 -9.03 -15.09 -5.16
N ASP A 140 -8.71 -16.19 -5.84
CA ASP A 140 -9.33 -17.51 -5.63
C ASP A 140 -8.43 -18.35 -4.72
N GLN A 141 -8.26 -17.94 -3.46
CA GLN A 141 -7.45 -18.68 -2.50
C GLN A 141 -7.89 -20.15 -2.40
N PRO A 142 -6.95 -21.11 -2.37
CA PRO A 142 -7.31 -22.52 -2.27
C PRO A 142 -8.13 -22.80 -1.03
N THR A 143 -9.25 -23.51 -1.20
CA THR A 143 -10.08 -23.93 -0.08
C THR A 143 -9.42 -25.09 0.67
N ALA A 144 -9.43 -25.04 1.98
CA ALA A 144 -8.91 -26.12 2.83
C ALA A 144 -9.50 -27.49 2.43
N GLY A 145 -8.65 -28.49 2.25
CA GLY A 145 -9.02 -29.84 1.85
C GLY A 145 -9.06 -30.04 0.32
N THR A 146 -8.81 -29.02 -0.49
CA THR A 146 -8.63 -29.20 -1.94
C THR A 146 -7.22 -29.70 -2.27
N SER A 147 -7.04 -30.25 -3.49
CA SER A 147 -5.72 -30.68 -3.97
C SER A 147 -4.74 -29.53 -4.07
N GLU A 148 -5.22 -28.36 -4.47
CA GLU A 148 -4.45 -27.12 -4.59
C GLU A 148 -3.95 -26.67 -3.22
N TYR A 149 -4.79 -26.67 -2.21
CA TYR A 149 -4.43 -26.33 -0.83
C TYR A 149 -3.32 -27.25 -0.29
N ASN A 150 -3.43 -28.54 -0.54
CA ASN A 150 -2.46 -29.55 -0.05
C ASN A 150 -1.09 -29.46 -0.74
N LEU A 151 -0.99 -28.83 -1.93
CA LEU A 151 0.28 -28.68 -2.63
C LEU A 151 1.31 -27.84 -1.85
N TYR A 152 0.87 -26.95 -1.00
CA TYR A 152 1.76 -26.00 -0.29
C TYR A 152 2.20 -26.51 1.08
N ASN A 153 1.65 -27.61 1.59
CA ASN A 153 1.83 -28.06 2.98
C ASN A 153 1.59 -26.95 4.03
N ALA A 154 0.77 -25.96 3.66
CA ALA A 154 0.45 -24.78 4.46
C ALA A 154 -0.89 -24.22 4.01
N SER A 155 -1.49 -23.35 4.80
CA SER A 155 -2.78 -22.75 4.47
C SER A 155 -2.75 -21.85 3.23
N GLY A 156 -1.66 -21.12 3.04
CA GLY A 156 -1.57 -20.11 1.98
C GLY A 156 -2.56 -18.94 2.12
N ASP A 157 -3.23 -18.81 3.27
CA ASP A 157 -4.37 -17.91 3.50
C ASP A 157 -4.05 -16.43 3.23
N CYS A 158 -2.75 -16.06 3.25
CA CYS A 158 -2.30 -14.69 3.02
C CYS A 158 -1.40 -14.55 1.79
N ASP A 159 -1.35 -15.57 0.92
CA ASP A 159 -0.48 -15.53 -0.26
C ASP A 159 -0.78 -14.30 -1.12
N GLY A 160 0.26 -13.50 -1.36
CA GLY A 160 0.19 -12.27 -2.13
C GLY A 160 -0.45 -11.06 -1.42
N TYR A 161 -0.88 -11.20 -0.17
CA TYR A 161 -1.55 -10.14 0.58
C TYR A 161 -0.57 -9.07 1.07
N LEU A 162 -1.11 -7.87 1.29
CA LEU A 162 -0.47 -6.80 2.04
C LEU A 162 -0.85 -6.93 3.51
N ALA A 163 0.13 -6.86 4.40
CA ALA A 163 -0.11 -6.87 5.83
C ALA A 163 0.49 -5.63 6.49
N PHE A 164 -0.29 -4.96 7.32
CA PHE A 164 0.17 -3.92 8.22
C PHE A 164 0.40 -4.48 9.63
N SER A 165 1.43 -3.97 10.30
CA SER A 165 1.74 -4.32 11.69
C SER A 165 2.07 -3.06 12.49
N TYR A 166 1.43 -2.90 13.63
CA TYR A 166 1.64 -1.75 14.52
C TYR A 166 1.63 -2.18 15.98
N GLY A 167 2.62 -2.92 16.36
CA GLY A 167 2.83 -3.42 17.71
C GLY A 167 3.00 -4.93 17.78
N GLN A 168 2.90 -5.48 18.95
CA GLN A 168 3.09 -6.91 19.17
C GLN A 168 1.77 -7.65 18.89
N GLN A 169 1.82 -8.62 17.97
CA GLN A 169 0.70 -9.51 17.71
C GLN A 169 0.73 -10.74 18.62
N HIS A 170 -0.44 -11.11 19.11
CA HIS A 170 -0.63 -12.39 19.79
C HIS A 170 -2.06 -12.90 19.52
N VAL A 171 -2.21 -14.20 19.34
CA VAL A 171 -3.53 -14.82 19.09
C VAL A 171 -4.53 -14.62 20.23
N THR A 172 -4.06 -14.34 21.43
CA THR A 172 -4.87 -14.08 22.64
C THR A 172 -5.06 -12.58 22.93
N ASP A 173 -4.75 -11.68 21.97
CA ASP A 173 -4.86 -10.24 22.20
C ASP A 173 -6.26 -9.83 22.68
N VAL A 174 -7.31 -10.38 22.11
CA VAL A 174 -8.70 -10.11 22.51
C VAL A 174 -8.99 -10.64 23.92
N GLU A 175 -8.46 -11.80 24.28
CA GLU A 175 -8.65 -12.40 25.60
C GLU A 175 -7.96 -11.60 26.71
N ILE A 176 -6.84 -10.96 26.40
CA ILE A 176 -6.14 -10.06 27.31
C ILE A 176 -6.56 -8.60 27.19
N LEU A 177 -7.72 -8.36 26.56
CA LEU A 177 -8.30 -7.03 26.35
C LEU A 177 -7.42 -6.08 25.54
N LYS A 178 -6.62 -6.61 24.65
CA LYS A 178 -5.78 -5.86 23.72
C LYS A 178 -6.37 -5.92 22.31
N PRO A 179 -6.55 -4.80 21.62
CA PRO A 179 -7.05 -4.82 20.25
C PRO A 179 -6.03 -5.47 19.30
N PRO A 180 -6.49 -6.16 18.23
CA PRO A 180 -5.61 -6.67 17.20
C PRO A 180 -4.70 -5.57 16.65
N GLN A 181 -3.43 -5.91 16.41
CA GLN A 181 -2.40 -4.95 15.95
C GLN A 181 -1.86 -5.32 14.56
N SER A 182 -2.68 -6.01 13.79
CA SER A 182 -2.42 -6.30 12.38
C SER A 182 -3.66 -6.09 11.54
N PHE A 183 -3.43 -5.75 10.29
CA PHE A 183 -4.47 -5.64 9.30
C PHE A 183 -3.95 -6.22 7.99
N VAL A 184 -4.62 -7.25 7.48
CA VAL A 184 -4.23 -7.99 6.29
C VAL A 184 -5.24 -7.72 5.19
N ILE A 185 -4.76 -7.41 3.99
CA ILE A 185 -5.56 -6.96 2.86
C ILE A 185 -5.32 -7.87 1.67
N GLN A 186 -6.38 -8.50 1.17
CA GLN A 186 -6.36 -9.18 -0.12
C GLN A 186 -6.26 -8.15 -1.25
N PRO A 187 -5.28 -8.27 -2.16
CA PRO A 187 -5.15 -7.37 -3.30
C PRO A 187 -6.38 -7.42 -4.20
N GLN A 188 -6.84 -6.27 -4.63
CA GLN A 188 -7.90 -6.13 -5.65
C GLN A 188 -7.51 -5.02 -6.62
N VAL A 189 -7.70 -5.26 -7.92
CA VAL A 189 -7.40 -4.26 -8.94
C VAL A 189 -8.25 -3.01 -8.73
N GLY A 190 -7.62 -1.84 -8.77
CA GLY A 190 -8.27 -0.55 -8.56
C GLY A 190 -8.40 -0.13 -7.08
N LYS A 191 -8.07 -0.99 -6.12
CA LYS A 191 -8.02 -0.60 -4.70
C LYS A 191 -6.72 0.14 -4.39
N LEU A 192 -6.88 1.26 -3.70
CA LEU A 192 -5.79 2.08 -3.15
C LEU A 192 -5.88 2.11 -1.64
N TYR A 193 -4.75 1.92 -0.98
CA TYR A 193 -4.61 2.12 0.46
C TYR A 193 -3.56 3.18 0.74
N MET A 194 -3.90 4.12 1.63
CA MET A 194 -3.04 5.22 2.05
C MET A 194 -2.87 5.19 3.56
N PHE A 195 -1.63 5.34 4.04
CA PHE A 195 -1.26 5.14 5.43
C PHE A 195 -0.05 6.00 5.81
N PRO A 196 0.22 6.19 7.12
CA PRO A 196 1.41 6.92 7.55
C PRO A 196 2.68 6.20 7.11
N SER A 197 3.66 6.92 6.60
CA SER A 197 4.91 6.32 6.08
C SER A 197 5.68 5.49 7.12
N TRP A 198 5.55 5.79 8.40
CA TRP A 198 6.17 5.04 9.50
C TRP A 198 5.50 3.69 9.78
N LEU A 199 4.27 3.46 9.27
CA LEU A 199 3.52 2.22 9.53
C LEU A 199 4.24 1.04 8.88
N GLN A 200 4.62 0.08 9.72
CA GLN A 200 5.26 -1.14 9.23
C GLN A 200 4.29 -1.98 8.42
N HIS A 201 4.76 -2.43 7.27
CA HIS A 201 4.01 -3.29 6.38
C HIS A 201 4.91 -4.28 5.65
N MET A 202 4.31 -5.33 5.15
CA MET A 202 4.97 -6.36 4.37
C MET A 202 4.06 -6.86 3.27
N VAL A 203 4.65 -7.48 2.26
CA VAL A 203 3.90 -8.12 1.18
C VAL A 203 4.29 -9.59 1.13
N TYR A 204 3.30 -10.45 1.37
CA TYR A 204 3.50 -11.90 1.32
C TYR A 204 3.84 -12.34 -0.11
N PRO A 205 4.72 -13.36 -0.26
CA PRO A 205 4.91 -14.02 -1.54
C PRO A 205 3.62 -14.73 -1.96
N PHE A 206 3.51 -15.06 -3.23
CA PHE A 206 2.44 -15.92 -3.74
C PHE A 206 3.02 -17.02 -4.63
N GLN A 207 2.23 -18.06 -4.87
CA GLN A 207 2.59 -19.18 -5.72
C GLN A 207 1.83 -19.11 -7.04
N GLY A 208 2.42 -19.65 -8.10
CA GLY A 208 1.80 -19.78 -9.41
C GLY A 208 2.11 -18.63 -10.35
N LYS A 209 1.53 -18.70 -11.54
CA LYS A 209 1.86 -17.82 -12.67
C LYS A 209 1.09 -16.49 -12.60
N GLY A 210 1.68 -15.47 -13.20
CA GLY A 210 1.08 -14.16 -13.36
C GLY A 210 1.88 -13.07 -12.70
N GLU A 211 1.52 -11.83 -13.00
CA GLU A 211 2.13 -10.63 -12.45
C GLU A 211 1.20 -10.00 -11.43
N ARG A 212 1.66 -9.80 -10.20
CA ARG A 212 1.08 -8.85 -9.28
C ARG A 212 1.80 -7.52 -9.47
N ARG A 213 1.06 -6.52 -9.97
CA ARG A 213 1.58 -5.18 -10.23
C ARG A 213 0.97 -4.20 -9.26
N THR A 214 1.82 -3.46 -8.56
CA THR A 214 1.41 -2.34 -7.71
C THR A 214 2.07 -1.06 -8.18
N VAL A 215 1.37 0.06 -7.98
CA VAL A 215 1.92 1.40 -8.04
C VAL A 215 1.89 1.96 -6.63
N ALA A 216 3.05 2.38 -6.13
CA ALA A 216 3.22 2.89 -4.79
C ALA A 216 3.84 4.28 -4.81
N ALA A 217 3.55 5.08 -3.80
CA ALA A 217 4.08 6.42 -3.69
C ALA A 217 4.37 6.81 -2.24
N ASN A 218 5.29 7.75 -2.10
CA ASN A 218 5.50 8.53 -0.89
C ASN A 218 5.11 9.97 -1.14
N LEU A 219 4.42 10.57 -0.18
CA LEU A 219 3.96 11.95 -0.21
C LEU A 219 4.55 12.71 0.98
N ASN A 220 5.01 13.93 0.71
CA ASN A 220 5.42 14.88 1.72
C ASN A 220 4.28 15.84 2.05
N CYS A 221 4.17 16.21 3.32
CA CYS A 221 3.24 17.21 3.77
C CYS A 221 4.01 18.41 4.33
N TRP A 222 3.91 19.53 3.64
CA TRP A 222 4.57 20.79 4.02
C TRP A 222 3.58 21.74 4.65
N ASP A 223 4.03 22.50 5.67
CA ASP A 223 3.29 23.64 6.15
C ASP A 223 3.41 24.78 5.13
N MET A 224 2.28 25.18 4.56
CA MET A 224 2.23 26.40 3.76
C MET A 224 2.46 27.61 4.68
N GLN A 225 3.53 28.34 4.46
CA GLN A 225 3.65 29.66 5.07
C GLN A 225 2.61 30.55 4.41
N VAL A 226 1.68 31.06 5.19
CA VAL A 226 0.77 32.12 4.74
C VAL A 226 1.64 33.36 4.60
N ALA A 227 1.85 33.82 3.36
CA ALA A 227 2.51 35.09 3.08
C ALA A 227 1.68 36.25 3.55
#